data_606be9107168ccb849ce76197b84f46a
#
_entry.id   606be9107168ccb849ce76197b84f46a
#
_cell.length_a   1.000
_cell.length_b   1.000
_cell.length_c   1.000
_cell.angle_alpha   90.00
_cell.angle_beta   90.00
_cell.angle_gamma   90.00
#
_symmetry.space_group_name_H-M   'P 1'
#
loop_
_entity.id
_entity.type
_entity.pdbx_description
1 polymer ?
#
loop_
_entity_poly.entity_id
_entity_poly.type
_entity_poly.pdbx_seq_one_letter_code
_entity_poly.pdbx_strand_id
1 'polypeptide(L)'
;MTATLPVGADAAVELRDAATVLLLRDGDRGLEVAMLRRRLESGFVPGAYVFPGGGVEEADRDPRWEDRCLGHDDATASSVLGVAEGGLAFWVAAVRECFEEAGLLVARRSDGRPLSFADPVEADRFSGHRAAVDQGHAELFDVLVAEGLYLPIDELRYFAHWITPERAPRRYDTRFFVGRAPADHELRHDGDETIAALWARPADALDRFAAGDFELIRPTEHSLEILSAYPDTDAVLAAAADAPVGMETSS
;
A
#
# COMPACT_ATOMS: atom_id res chain seq x y z
N MET A 1 -33.63 32.74 -34.29
CA MET A 1 -33.77 31.49 -33.55
C MET A 1 -32.37 31.05 -33.16
N THR A 2 -31.96 31.34 -31.95
CA THR A 2 -30.62 31.03 -31.42
C THR A 2 -30.74 29.68 -30.73
N ALA A 3 -30.13 28.64 -31.33
CA ALA A 3 -30.09 27.31 -30.74
C ALA A 3 -29.06 27.31 -29.58
N THR A 4 -29.57 27.20 -28.37
CA THR A 4 -28.77 26.97 -27.18
C THR A 4 -28.32 25.49 -27.18
N LEU A 5 -27.04 25.23 -27.35
CA LEU A 5 -26.46 23.90 -27.19
C LEU A 5 -26.62 23.49 -25.71
N PRO A 6 -27.02 22.25 -25.41
CA PRO A 6 -27.06 21.78 -24.05
C PRO A 6 -25.61 21.72 -23.53
N VAL A 7 -25.37 22.43 -22.44
CA VAL A 7 -24.15 22.22 -21.61
C VAL A 7 -24.27 20.80 -21.08
N GLY A 8 -23.44 19.90 -21.61
CA GLY A 8 -23.29 18.55 -21.06
C GLY A 8 -22.83 18.70 -19.63
N ALA A 9 -23.61 18.17 -18.69
CA ALA A 9 -23.14 17.99 -17.32
C ALA A 9 -21.90 17.07 -17.41
N ASP A 10 -20.72 17.60 -17.08
CA ASP A 10 -19.54 16.76 -16.84
C ASP A 10 -19.95 15.74 -15.77
N ALA A 11 -20.03 14.49 -16.16
CA ALA A 11 -20.26 13.41 -15.20
C ALA A 11 -19.10 13.45 -14.21
N ALA A 12 -19.41 13.64 -12.93
CA ALA A 12 -18.39 13.65 -11.89
C ALA A 12 -17.58 12.36 -11.97
N VAL A 13 -16.26 12.50 -12.01
CA VAL A 13 -15.36 11.32 -12.03
C VAL A 13 -15.57 10.54 -10.73
N GLU A 14 -15.84 9.24 -10.87
CA GLU A 14 -16.07 8.34 -9.75
C GLU A 14 -14.85 8.34 -8.81
N LEU A 15 -15.09 8.50 -7.51
CA LEU A 15 -14.09 8.37 -6.47
C LEU A 15 -13.99 6.88 -6.09
N ARG A 16 -12.81 6.29 -6.22
CA ARG A 16 -12.56 4.88 -5.97
C ARG A 16 -11.71 4.70 -4.72
N ASP A 17 -12.11 3.75 -3.89
CA ASP A 17 -11.33 3.36 -2.72
C ASP A 17 -9.99 2.78 -3.13
N ALA A 18 -8.92 3.17 -2.42
CA ALA A 18 -7.57 2.66 -2.64
C ALA A 18 -6.80 2.56 -1.33
N ALA A 19 -5.77 1.73 -1.33
CA ALA A 19 -4.90 1.54 -0.18
C ALA A 19 -3.44 1.53 -0.62
N THR A 20 -2.58 2.07 0.23
CA THR A 20 -1.13 2.14 0.02
C THR A 20 -0.42 1.76 1.32
N VAL A 21 0.69 1.03 1.24
CA VAL A 21 1.46 0.65 2.41
C VAL A 21 2.92 1.10 2.33
N LEU A 22 3.38 1.75 3.40
CA LEU A 22 4.77 2.12 3.62
C LEU A 22 5.43 1.04 4.47
N LEU A 23 6.08 0.06 3.84
CA LEU A 23 6.85 -0.93 4.59
C LEU A 23 8.24 -0.42 4.88
N LEU A 24 8.58 -0.42 6.17
CA LEU A 24 9.79 0.15 6.73
C LEU A 24 10.76 -0.93 7.18
N ARG A 25 12.05 -0.62 7.08
CA ARG A 25 13.13 -1.39 7.72
C ARG A 25 14.22 -0.46 8.22
N ASP A 26 15.05 -0.98 9.10
CA ASP A 26 16.25 -0.28 9.55
C ASP A 26 17.44 -0.80 8.73
N GLY A 27 17.97 0.05 7.84
CA GLY A 27 19.17 -0.20 7.05
C GLY A 27 20.42 0.27 7.76
N ASP A 28 21.61 0.06 7.14
CA ASP A 28 22.91 0.43 7.71
C ASP A 28 23.04 1.93 8.06
N ARG A 29 22.25 2.78 7.39
CA ARG A 29 22.29 4.23 7.57
C ARG A 29 21.01 4.81 8.18
N GLY A 30 20.18 4.01 8.81
CA GLY A 30 18.90 4.37 9.45
C GLY A 30 17.68 3.91 8.67
N LEU A 31 16.56 4.58 8.89
CA LEU A 31 15.26 4.24 8.33
C LEU A 31 15.26 4.16 6.80
N GLU A 32 14.71 3.08 6.26
CA GLU A 32 14.45 2.87 4.84
C GLU A 32 12.98 2.47 4.61
N VAL A 33 12.42 2.89 3.48
CA VAL A 33 11.07 2.54 3.03
C VAL A 33 11.11 1.85 1.67
N ALA A 34 10.26 0.84 1.48
CA ALA A 34 10.08 0.17 0.20
C ALA A 34 9.43 1.09 -0.82
N MET A 35 10.04 1.23 -1.99
CA MET A 35 9.52 2.04 -3.09
C MET A 35 9.62 1.28 -4.42
N LEU A 36 8.65 1.51 -5.29
CA LEU A 36 8.55 0.96 -6.63
C LEU A 36 8.60 2.08 -7.65
N ARG A 37 9.21 1.84 -8.81
CA ARG A 37 9.18 2.79 -9.93
C ARG A 37 8.15 2.36 -10.96
N ARG A 38 7.18 3.22 -11.21
CA ARG A 38 6.15 2.99 -12.23
C ARG A 38 6.74 2.99 -13.63
N ARG A 39 6.12 2.19 -14.50
CA ARG A 39 6.47 2.14 -15.93
C ARG A 39 6.28 3.50 -16.60
N LEU A 40 7.12 3.82 -17.59
CA LEU A 40 7.05 5.10 -18.32
C LEU A 40 5.79 5.22 -19.19
N GLU A 41 5.18 4.11 -19.56
CA GLU A 41 3.93 4.03 -20.33
C GLU A 41 2.68 4.01 -19.43
N SER A 42 2.84 4.09 -18.12
CA SER A 42 1.72 4.13 -17.16
C SER A 42 0.80 5.33 -17.44
N GLY A 43 -0.49 5.10 -17.48
CA GLY A 43 -1.49 6.16 -17.70
C GLY A 43 -1.66 7.14 -16.54
N PHE A 44 -0.99 6.88 -15.40
CA PHE A 44 -1.00 7.74 -14.22
C PHE A 44 0.41 7.89 -13.68
N VAL A 45 0.94 9.11 -13.72
CA VAL A 45 2.30 9.52 -13.27
C VAL A 45 3.43 8.57 -13.74
N PRO A 46 3.75 8.57 -15.06
CA PRO A 46 4.78 7.72 -15.63
C PRO A 46 6.15 7.95 -14.98
N GLY A 47 6.86 6.85 -14.65
CA GLY A 47 8.22 6.89 -14.14
C GLY A 47 8.39 7.36 -12.69
N ALA A 48 7.30 7.75 -12.02
CA ALA A 48 7.34 8.17 -10.62
C ALA A 48 7.64 6.98 -9.69
N TYR A 49 8.31 7.30 -8.61
CA TYR A 49 8.48 6.39 -7.49
C TYR A 49 7.29 6.52 -6.54
N VAL A 50 6.73 5.38 -6.17
CA VAL A 50 5.54 5.26 -5.32
C VAL A 50 5.76 4.18 -4.26
N PHE A 51 4.93 4.16 -3.24
CA PHE A 51 4.81 3.01 -2.34
C PHE A 51 3.89 1.95 -2.98
N PRO A 52 4.03 0.67 -2.64
CA PRO A 52 3.09 -0.37 -3.08
C PRO A 52 1.65 -0.02 -2.71
N GLY A 53 0.71 -0.23 -3.65
CA GLY A 53 -0.70 0.04 -3.40
C GLY A 53 -1.54 0.24 -4.66
N GLY A 54 -2.83 0.01 -4.50
CA GLY A 54 -3.80 0.11 -5.59
C GLY A 54 -5.24 0.18 -5.11
N GLY A 55 -6.17 -0.22 -5.98
CA GLY A 55 -7.60 -0.16 -5.70
C GLY A 55 -8.07 -1.19 -4.69
N VAL A 56 -9.07 -0.83 -3.88
CA VAL A 56 -9.82 -1.81 -3.09
C VAL A 56 -10.77 -2.55 -4.03
N GLU A 57 -10.61 -3.86 -4.13
CA GLU A 57 -11.41 -4.72 -4.98
C GLU A 57 -12.59 -5.36 -4.22
N GLU A 58 -13.52 -5.97 -4.97
CA GLU A 58 -14.65 -6.68 -4.36
C GLU A 58 -14.20 -7.88 -3.52
N ALA A 59 -13.16 -8.58 -3.95
CA ALA A 59 -12.56 -9.69 -3.20
C ALA A 59 -11.96 -9.25 -1.85
N ASP A 60 -11.47 -8.01 -1.74
CA ASP A 60 -10.97 -7.46 -0.49
C ASP A 60 -12.10 -7.19 0.53
N ARG A 61 -13.34 -7.07 0.06
CA ARG A 61 -14.55 -6.81 0.86
C ARG A 61 -15.27 -8.07 1.35
N ASP A 62 -14.76 -9.26 1.01
CA ASP A 62 -15.37 -10.52 1.43
C ASP A 62 -15.39 -10.63 2.97
N PRO A 63 -16.56 -10.84 3.61
CA PRO A 63 -16.65 -10.91 5.07
C PRO A 63 -15.84 -12.05 5.69
N ARG A 64 -15.43 -13.05 4.91
CA ARG A 64 -14.53 -14.14 5.37
C ARG A 64 -13.16 -13.63 5.81
N TRP A 65 -12.77 -12.41 5.43
CA TRP A 65 -11.51 -11.80 5.89
C TRP A 65 -11.42 -11.63 7.40
N GLU A 66 -12.56 -11.48 8.12
CA GLU A 66 -12.56 -11.43 9.58
C GLU A 66 -11.98 -12.71 10.21
N ASP A 67 -12.13 -13.86 9.55
CA ASP A 67 -11.53 -15.15 10.00
C ASP A 67 -10.03 -15.25 9.70
N ARG A 68 -9.47 -14.33 8.92
CA ARG A 68 -8.06 -14.34 8.46
C ARG A 68 -7.26 -13.11 8.86
N CYS A 69 -7.89 -12.09 9.40
CA CYS A 69 -7.23 -10.91 9.95
C CYS A 69 -7.08 -11.03 11.46
N LEU A 70 -5.92 -10.61 11.97
CA LEU A 70 -5.63 -10.54 13.40
C LEU A 70 -5.64 -9.08 13.85
N GLY A 71 -6.13 -8.82 15.06
CA GLY A 71 -6.08 -7.52 15.71
C GLY A 71 -7.31 -6.64 15.49
N HIS A 72 -7.89 -6.60 14.29
CA HIS A 72 -9.11 -5.83 14.00
C HIS A 72 -10.15 -6.69 13.29
N ASP A 73 -11.40 -6.53 13.65
CA ASP A 73 -12.58 -6.88 12.87
C ASP A 73 -12.98 -5.69 11.96
N ASP A 74 -13.98 -5.85 11.09
CA ASP A 74 -14.42 -4.76 10.20
C ASP A 74 -14.93 -3.53 10.97
N ALA A 75 -15.64 -3.74 12.06
CA ALA A 75 -16.16 -2.65 12.88
C ALA A 75 -15.05 -1.79 13.50
N THR A 76 -13.99 -2.44 14.00
CA THR A 76 -12.80 -1.76 14.55
C THR A 76 -12.04 -1.03 13.44
N ALA A 77 -11.78 -1.71 12.32
CA ALA A 77 -11.10 -1.14 11.17
C ALA A 77 -11.86 0.08 10.61
N SER A 78 -13.18 -0.03 10.47
CA SER A 78 -14.05 1.05 10.03
C SER A 78 -14.02 2.25 10.98
N SER A 79 -14.03 1.99 12.28
CA SER A 79 -13.90 3.04 13.31
C SER A 79 -12.56 3.79 13.21
N VAL A 80 -11.45 3.07 13.00
CA VAL A 80 -10.11 3.67 12.85
C VAL A 80 -10.04 4.57 11.62
N LEU A 81 -10.65 4.16 10.49
CA LEU A 81 -10.65 4.94 9.25
C LEU A 81 -11.73 6.04 9.21
N GLY A 82 -12.68 6.03 10.15
CA GLY A 82 -13.82 6.95 10.16
C GLY A 82 -14.81 6.70 9.03
N VAL A 83 -14.95 5.44 8.59
CA VAL A 83 -15.95 5.00 7.61
C VAL A 83 -17.08 4.25 8.28
N ALA A 84 -18.25 4.14 7.63
CA ALA A 84 -19.41 3.48 8.23
C ALA A 84 -19.25 1.97 8.35
N GLU A 85 -18.66 1.33 7.33
CA GLU A 85 -18.43 -0.11 7.21
C GLU A 85 -17.37 -0.37 6.12
N GLY A 86 -16.87 -1.60 6.03
CA GLY A 86 -15.91 -2.00 4.98
C GLY A 86 -14.49 -1.50 5.21
N GLY A 87 -14.15 -1.06 6.42
CA GLY A 87 -12.82 -0.56 6.74
C GLY A 87 -11.74 -1.61 6.61
N LEU A 88 -12.05 -2.87 6.94
CA LEU A 88 -11.11 -4.00 6.85
C LEU A 88 -10.55 -4.19 5.44
N ALA A 89 -11.37 -3.95 4.41
CA ALA A 89 -10.99 -4.09 3.02
C ALA A 89 -9.78 -3.23 2.61
N PHE A 90 -9.58 -2.07 3.22
CA PHE A 90 -8.42 -1.21 2.94
C PHE A 90 -7.10 -1.84 3.43
N TRP A 91 -7.10 -2.50 4.59
CA TRP A 91 -5.91 -3.24 5.06
C TRP A 91 -5.63 -4.45 4.18
N VAL A 92 -6.67 -5.18 3.81
CA VAL A 92 -6.55 -6.35 2.91
C VAL A 92 -5.97 -5.91 1.58
N ALA A 93 -6.53 -4.87 0.95
CA ALA A 93 -6.03 -4.32 -0.30
C ALA A 93 -4.56 -3.88 -0.18
N ALA A 94 -4.19 -3.18 0.90
CA ALA A 94 -2.80 -2.76 1.11
C ALA A 94 -1.82 -3.95 1.16
N VAL A 95 -2.21 -5.06 1.81
CA VAL A 95 -1.37 -6.28 1.87
C VAL A 95 -1.35 -7.01 0.52
N ARG A 96 -2.51 -7.13 -0.16
CA ARG A 96 -2.61 -7.77 -1.47
C ARG A 96 -1.74 -7.06 -2.50
N GLU A 97 -1.92 -5.75 -2.66
CA GLU A 97 -1.15 -4.94 -3.59
C GLU A 97 0.36 -4.99 -3.29
N CYS A 98 0.73 -4.95 -2.00
CA CYS A 98 2.14 -5.07 -1.62
C CYS A 98 2.72 -6.43 -2.00
N PHE A 99 1.95 -7.51 -1.87
CA PHE A 99 2.38 -8.83 -2.30
C PHE A 99 2.49 -8.92 -3.83
N GLU A 100 1.50 -8.42 -4.57
CA GLU A 100 1.48 -8.40 -6.04
C GLU A 100 2.61 -7.55 -6.61
N GLU A 101 2.73 -6.30 -6.19
CA GLU A 101 3.66 -5.35 -6.80
C GLU A 101 5.09 -5.48 -6.26
N ALA A 102 5.27 -5.78 -4.95
CA ALA A 102 6.56 -5.72 -4.26
C ALA A 102 7.11 -7.09 -3.81
N GLY A 103 6.30 -8.15 -3.83
CA GLY A 103 6.66 -9.48 -3.34
C GLY A 103 6.77 -9.56 -1.82
N LEU A 104 6.31 -8.55 -1.09
CA LEU A 104 6.37 -8.50 0.37
C LEU A 104 5.00 -8.89 0.95
N LEU A 105 4.92 -10.01 1.66
CA LEU A 105 3.69 -10.48 2.30
C LEU A 105 3.79 -10.39 3.83
N VAL A 106 3.10 -9.42 4.41
CA VAL A 106 2.98 -9.30 5.87
C VAL A 106 1.96 -10.30 6.37
N ALA A 107 2.44 -11.45 6.83
CA ALA A 107 1.59 -12.54 7.30
C ALA A 107 2.22 -13.30 8.49
N ARG A 108 1.37 -14.00 9.24
CA ARG A 108 1.74 -14.85 10.37
C ARG A 108 1.13 -16.24 10.24
N ARG A 109 1.84 -17.23 10.75
CA ARG A 109 1.33 -18.58 10.93
C ARG A 109 0.38 -18.66 12.12
N SER A 110 -0.39 -19.75 12.21
CA SER A 110 -1.33 -19.97 13.32
C SER A 110 -0.67 -20.02 14.71
N ASP A 111 0.63 -20.28 14.78
CA ASP A 111 1.42 -20.24 16.02
C ASP A 111 1.98 -18.84 16.35
N GLY A 112 1.61 -17.82 15.57
CA GLY A 112 2.03 -16.42 15.74
C GLY A 112 3.39 -16.08 15.13
N ARG A 113 4.16 -17.05 14.60
CA ARG A 113 5.42 -16.75 13.94
C ARG A 113 5.20 -16.00 12.62
N PRO A 114 6.01 -14.99 12.30
CA PRO A 114 5.93 -14.33 11.00
C PRO A 114 6.22 -15.33 9.87
N LEU A 115 5.61 -15.10 8.71
CA LEU A 115 6.00 -15.76 7.47
C LEU A 115 7.44 -15.37 7.14
N SER A 116 8.27 -16.34 6.75
CA SER A 116 9.69 -16.14 6.41
C SER A 116 9.98 -16.83 5.09
N PHE A 117 10.79 -16.18 4.26
CA PHE A 117 11.32 -16.73 3.00
C PHE A 117 12.81 -17.10 3.11
N ALA A 118 13.29 -17.33 4.33
CA ALA A 118 14.65 -17.83 4.55
C ALA A 118 14.87 -19.22 3.93
N ASP A 119 13.82 -20.06 3.82
CA ASP A 119 13.88 -21.32 3.07
C ASP A 119 13.61 -21.05 1.57
N PRO A 120 14.57 -21.36 0.68
CA PRO A 120 14.40 -21.15 -0.77
C PRO A 120 13.22 -21.91 -1.37
N VAL A 121 12.83 -23.07 -0.84
CA VAL A 121 11.68 -23.83 -1.32
C VAL A 121 10.38 -23.10 -0.98
N GLU A 122 10.31 -22.51 0.20
CA GLU A 122 9.16 -21.68 0.59
C GLU A 122 9.12 -20.39 -0.24
N ALA A 123 10.25 -19.72 -0.41
CA ALA A 123 10.35 -18.51 -1.24
C ALA A 123 9.89 -18.75 -2.70
N ASP A 124 10.30 -19.87 -3.31
CA ASP A 124 9.89 -20.25 -4.68
C ASP A 124 8.39 -20.53 -4.76
N ARG A 125 7.84 -21.26 -3.77
CA ARG A 125 6.41 -21.52 -3.70
C ARG A 125 5.58 -20.23 -3.62
N PHE A 126 5.99 -19.28 -2.76
CA PHE A 126 5.31 -17.99 -2.64
C PHE A 126 5.52 -17.07 -3.85
N SER A 127 6.63 -17.21 -4.58
CA SER A 127 6.80 -16.57 -5.88
C SER A 127 5.75 -17.07 -6.89
N GLY A 128 5.42 -18.37 -6.86
CA GLY A 128 4.33 -18.93 -7.65
C GLY A 128 2.96 -18.41 -7.23
N HIS A 129 2.69 -18.31 -5.93
CA HIS A 129 1.44 -17.72 -5.41
C HIS A 129 1.31 -16.25 -5.81
N ARG A 130 2.38 -15.45 -5.67
CA ARG A 130 2.40 -14.05 -6.11
C ARG A 130 1.99 -13.93 -7.57
N ALA A 131 2.63 -14.69 -8.46
CA ALA A 131 2.32 -14.65 -9.89
C ALA A 131 0.88 -15.06 -10.18
N ALA A 132 0.31 -16.00 -9.44
CA ALA A 132 -1.08 -16.43 -9.61
C ALA A 132 -2.07 -15.36 -9.14
N VAL A 133 -1.78 -14.65 -8.04
CA VAL A 133 -2.62 -13.56 -7.53
C VAL A 133 -2.55 -12.36 -8.47
N ASP A 134 -1.37 -11.90 -8.83
CA ASP A 134 -1.12 -10.78 -9.75
C ASP A 134 -1.81 -10.96 -11.11
N GLN A 135 -1.88 -12.20 -11.62
CA GLN A 135 -2.55 -12.53 -12.88
C GLN A 135 -4.06 -12.82 -12.74
N GLY A 136 -4.62 -12.70 -11.55
CA GLY A 136 -6.03 -13.01 -11.27
C GLY A 136 -6.39 -14.50 -11.40
N HIS A 137 -5.40 -15.39 -11.30
CA HIS A 137 -5.60 -16.85 -11.34
C HIS A 137 -5.89 -17.43 -9.95
N ALA A 138 -5.63 -16.69 -8.89
CA ALA A 138 -5.94 -17.05 -7.52
C ALA A 138 -6.30 -15.80 -6.70
N GLU A 139 -7.11 -15.96 -5.68
CA GLU A 139 -7.39 -14.93 -4.68
C GLU A 139 -6.35 -15.05 -3.54
N LEU A 140 -5.88 -13.90 -3.02
CA LEU A 140 -4.98 -13.91 -1.85
C LEU A 140 -5.59 -14.66 -0.68
N PHE A 141 -6.91 -14.53 -0.47
CA PHE A 141 -7.64 -15.26 0.57
C PHE A 141 -7.40 -16.76 0.49
N ASP A 142 -7.54 -17.36 -0.70
CA ASP A 142 -7.38 -18.79 -0.90
C ASP A 142 -5.94 -19.25 -0.67
N VAL A 143 -4.96 -18.41 -1.05
CA VAL A 143 -3.54 -18.65 -0.74
C VAL A 143 -3.32 -18.71 0.78
N LEU A 144 -3.86 -17.73 1.53
CA LEU A 144 -3.71 -17.71 2.98
C LEU A 144 -4.39 -18.92 3.65
N VAL A 145 -5.55 -19.34 3.16
CA VAL A 145 -6.23 -20.55 3.65
C VAL A 145 -5.37 -21.78 3.40
N ALA A 146 -4.87 -21.96 2.18
CA ALA A 146 -4.07 -23.13 1.79
C ALA A 146 -2.75 -23.23 2.59
N GLU A 147 -2.12 -22.09 2.87
CA GLU A 147 -0.84 -21.99 3.58
C GLU A 147 -1.01 -21.87 5.12
N GLY A 148 -2.24 -21.79 5.64
CA GLY A 148 -2.52 -21.66 7.07
C GLY A 148 -2.03 -20.33 7.65
N LEU A 149 -2.17 -19.24 6.88
CA LEU A 149 -1.69 -17.91 7.22
C LEU A 149 -2.81 -16.96 7.63
N TYR A 150 -2.42 -15.91 8.36
CA TYR A 150 -3.26 -14.82 8.85
C TYR A 150 -2.57 -13.48 8.59
N LEU A 151 -3.34 -12.42 8.35
CA LEU A 151 -2.85 -11.06 8.21
C LEU A 151 -2.85 -10.34 9.57
N PRO A 152 -1.70 -9.96 10.13
CA PRO A 152 -1.61 -9.19 11.36
C PRO A 152 -1.86 -7.71 11.06
N ILE A 153 -3.10 -7.33 10.77
CA ILE A 153 -3.44 -6.01 10.26
C ILE A 153 -3.26 -4.90 11.31
N ASP A 154 -3.28 -5.23 12.58
CA ASP A 154 -2.95 -4.33 13.68
C ASP A 154 -1.45 -3.93 13.74
N GLU A 155 -0.59 -4.64 13.00
CA GLU A 155 0.82 -4.25 12.79
C GLU A 155 0.99 -3.20 11.68
N LEU A 156 -0.04 -2.99 10.87
CA LEU A 156 -0.11 -1.94 9.87
C LEU A 156 -0.91 -0.76 10.43
N ARG A 157 -0.21 0.29 10.85
CA ARG A 157 -0.83 1.48 11.46
C ARG A 157 -1.39 2.40 10.39
N TYR A 158 -2.59 2.96 10.63
CA TYR A 158 -3.15 4.00 9.77
C TYR A 158 -2.23 5.22 9.79
N PHE A 159 -1.73 5.64 8.63
CA PHE A 159 -0.70 6.67 8.50
C PHE A 159 -1.25 7.99 7.97
N ALA A 160 -1.97 7.95 6.85
CA ALA A 160 -2.45 9.15 6.16
C ALA A 160 -3.70 8.88 5.32
N HIS A 161 -4.39 9.97 4.93
CA HIS A 161 -5.54 9.92 4.06
C HIS A 161 -5.38 10.96 2.94
N TRP A 162 -5.51 10.51 1.70
CA TRP A 162 -5.41 11.38 0.53
C TRP A 162 -6.58 11.16 -0.42
N ILE A 163 -7.24 12.28 -0.80
CA ILE A 163 -8.30 12.26 -1.81
C ILE A 163 -7.80 13.02 -3.04
N THR A 164 -7.85 12.34 -4.20
CA THR A 164 -7.46 12.97 -5.47
C THR A 164 -8.36 14.17 -5.77
N PRO A 165 -7.80 15.32 -6.21
CA PRO A 165 -8.59 16.52 -6.54
C PRO A 165 -9.68 16.26 -7.58
N GLU A 166 -10.80 17.02 -7.51
CA GLU A 166 -12.00 16.80 -8.35
C GLU A 166 -11.75 16.92 -9.85
N ARG A 167 -10.74 17.68 -10.27
CA ARG A 167 -10.42 17.90 -11.69
C ARG A 167 -9.53 16.82 -12.31
N ALA A 168 -9.11 15.82 -11.52
CA ALA A 168 -8.28 14.74 -12.01
C ALA A 168 -9.09 13.76 -12.88
N PRO A 169 -8.49 13.19 -13.95
CA PRO A 169 -9.18 12.24 -14.83
C PRO A 169 -9.47 10.89 -14.19
N ARG A 170 -8.81 10.58 -13.09
CA ARG A 170 -9.07 9.43 -12.21
C ARG A 170 -8.98 9.90 -10.78
N ARG A 171 -9.87 9.44 -9.92
CA ARG A 171 -9.93 9.88 -8.53
C ARG A 171 -9.92 8.70 -7.58
N TYR A 172 -9.11 8.82 -6.54
CA TYR A 172 -8.95 7.82 -5.51
C TYR A 172 -9.13 8.45 -4.12
N ASP A 173 -9.82 7.72 -3.25
CA ASP A 173 -9.86 7.92 -1.80
C ASP A 173 -8.87 6.92 -1.20
N THR A 174 -7.64 7.35 -0.94
CA THR A 174 -6.53 6.46 -0.60
C THR A 174 -6.20 6.50 0.88
N ARG A 175 -6.27 5.35 1.53
CA ARG A 175 -5.79 5.16 2.90
C ARG A 175 -4.35 4.65 2.86
N PHE A 176 -3.47 5.33 3.59
CA PHE A 176 -2.06 4.98 3.71
C PHE A 176 -1.83 4.28 5.03
N PHE A 177 -1.09 3.19 4.98
CA PHE A 177 -0.70 2.42 6.16
C PHE A 177 0.81 2.38 6.28
N VAL A 178 1.33 2.21 7.50
CA VAL A 178 2.75 2.05 7.77
C VAL A 178 2.98 0.83 8.63
N GLY A 179 4.00 0.03 8.31
CA GLY A 179 4.34 -1.17 9.05
C GLY A 179 5.79 -1.60 8.86
N ARG A 180 6.22 -2.57 9.66
CA ARG A 180 7.54 -3.17 9.50
C ARG A 180 7.54 -4.16 8.34
N ALA A 181 8.55 -4.07 7.48
CA ALA A 181 8.75 -5.03 6.42
C ALA A 181 9.15 -6.42 6.97
N PRO A 182 8.70 -7.51 6.34
CA PRO A 182 9.19 -8.85 6.65
C PRO A 182 10.70 -8.95 6.41
N ALA A 183 11.45 -9.47 7.40
CA ALA A 183 12.92 -9.42 7.40
C ALA A 183 13.56 -10.23 6.27
N ASP A 184 13.00 -11.40 5.94
CA ASP A 184 13.59 -12.37 5.01
C ASP A 184 12.97 -12.32 3.61
N HIS A 185 12.15 -11.28 3.32
CA HIS A 185 11.53 -11.12 2.03
C HIS A 185 12.38 -10.20 1.14
N GLU A 186 12.55 -10.59 -0.12
CA GLU A 186 13.24 -9.77 -1.11
C GLU A 186 12.25 -8.82 -1.79
N LEU A 187 12.54 -7.53 -1.75
CA LEU A 187 11.78 -6.51 -2.46
C LEU A 187 12.02 -6.65 -3.97
N ARG A 188 10.97 -7.02 -4.71
CA ARG A 188 11.03 -7.25 -6.17
C ARG A 188 9.80 -6.65 -6.84
N HIS A 189 10.01 -5.82 -7.87
CA HIS A 189 8.94 -5.34 -8.73
C HIS A 189 8.26 -6.48 -9.52
N ASP A 190 7.02 -6.25 -9.98
CA ASP A 190 6.23 -7.22 -10.78
C ASP A 190 6.76 -7.35 -12.23
N GLY A 191 7.27 -6.28 -12.82
CA GLY A 191 7.77 -6.22 -14.19
C GLY A 191 6.73 -5.73 -15.21
N ASP A 192 5.47 -5.62 -14.81
CA ASP A 192 4.35 -5.18 -15.64
C ASP A 192 3.94 -3.74 -15.33
N GLU A 193 3.52 -3.43 -14.13
CA GLU A 193 3.17 -2.07 -13.70
C GLU A 193 4.37 -1.29 -13.21
N THR A 194 5.33 -1.99 -12.60
CA THR A 194 6.55 -1.41 -12.04
C THR A 194 7.81 -2.01 -12.68
N ILE A 195 8.86 -1.18 -12.80
CA ILE A 195 10.11 -1.52 -13.53
C ILE A 195 11.35 -1.52 -12.65
N ALA A 196 11.22 -1.09 -11.41
CA ALA A 196 12.29 -1.12 -10.42
C ALA A 196 11.70 -1.13 -9.01
N ALA A 197 12.44 -1.71 -8.08
CA ALA A 197 12.14 -1.72 -6.67
C ALA A 197 13.39 -1.36 -5.88
N LEU A 198 13.27 -0.56 -4.83
CA LEU A 198 14.40 -0.17 -3.99
C LEU A 198 13.97 0.16 -2.57
N TRP A 199 14.90 -0.03 -1.65
CA TRP A 199 14.82 0.53 -0.31
C TRP A 199 15.42 1.94 -0.33
N ALA A 200 14.62 2.93 -0.01
CA ALA A 200 15.03 4.34 -0.03
C ALA A 200 15.08 4.91 1.39
N ARG A 201 16.17 5.58 1.73
CA ARG A 201 16.14 6.48 2.89
C ARG A 201 15.30 7.70 2.53
N PRO A 202 14.33 8.10 3.39
CA PRO A 202 13.45 9.23 3.07
C PRO A 202 14.20 10.50 2.66
N ALA A 203 15.23 10.89 3.41
CA ALA A 203 16.01 12.08 3.10
C ALA A 203 16.76 11.97 1.76
N ASP A 204 17.38 10.81 1.46
CA ASP A 204 18.08 10.59 0.18
C ASP A 204 17.11 10.64 -1.03
N ALA A 205 15.88 10.15 -0.86
CA ALA A 205 14.83 10.21 -1.89
C ALA A 205 14.39 11.67 -2.16
N LEU A 206 14.20 12.47 -1.11
CA LEU A 206 13.85 13.88 -1.21
C LEU A 206 14.98 14.71 -1.84
N ASP A 207 16.24 14.46 -1.48
CA ASP A 207 17.41 15.13 -2.09
C ASP A 207 17.50 14.82 -3.59
N ARG A 208 17.26 13.58 -3.99
CA ARG A 208 17.23 13.17 -5.40
C ARG A 208 16.04 13.77 -6.15
N PHE A 209 14.88 13.90 -5.51
CA PHE A 209 13.72 14.59 -6.08
C PHE A 209 14.03 16.07 -6.32
N ALA A 210 14.64 16.74 -5.36
CA ALA A 210 15.07 18.13 -5.50
C ALA A 210 16.12 18.33 -6.61
N ALA A 211 16.96 17.31 -6.87
CA ALA A 211 17.94 17.29 -7.97
C ALA A 211 17.33 16.95 -9.35
N GLY A 212 16.06 16.51 -9.41
CA GLY A 212 15.38 16.10 -10.65
C GLY A 212 15.69 14.67 -11.11
N ASP A 213 16.31 13.85 -10.26
CA ASP A 213 16.70 12.47 -10.56
C ASP A 213 15.68 11.42 -10.06
N PHE A 214 14.63 11.88 -9.36
CA PHE A 214 13.67 11.01 -8.69
C PHE A 214 12.28 11.64 -8.74
N GLU A 215 11.43 11.17 -9.62
CA GLU A 215 10.08 11.71 -9.77
C GLU A 215 9.18 11.24 -8.62
N LEU A 216 8.54 12.18 -7.94
CA LEU A 216 7.58 11.92 -6.85
C LEU A 216 6.25 12.60 -7.12
N ILE A 217 5.16 11.98 -6.65
CA ILE A 217 3.86 12.63 -6.53
C ILE A 217 3.69 13.22 -5.12
N ARG A 218 2.85 14.22 -4.98
CA ARG A 218 2.69 14.95 -3.71
C ARG A 218 2.41 14.07 -2.49
N PRO A 219 1.52 13.03 -2.55
CA PRO A 219 1.33 12.14 -1.40
C PRO A 219 2.59 11.37 -1.00
N THR A 220 3.40 10.95 -1.98
CA THR A 220 4.67 10.24 -1.73
C THR A 220 5.73 11.18 -1.16
N GLU A 221 5.89 12.37 -1.76
CA GLU A 221 6.79 13.41 -1.28
C GLU A 221 6.49 13.77 0.19
N HIS A 222 5.23 14.08 0.49
CA HIS A 222 4.80 14.44 1.84
C HIS A 222 5.03 13.30 2.86
N SER A 223 4.74 12.05 2.48
CA SER A 223 5.01 10.91 3.34
C SER A 223 6.52 10.75 3.63
N LEU A 224 7.38 10.98 2.63
CA LEU A 224 8.84 10.95 2.82
C LEU A 224 9.32 12.12 3.70
N GLU A 225 8.73 13.33 3.57
CA GLU A 225 9.01 14.47 4.46
C GLU A 225 8.75 14.08 5.93
N ILE A 226 7.60 13.46 6.20
CA ILE A 226 7.25 13.01 7.54
C ILE A 226 8.23 11.92 8.03
N LEU A 227 8.46 10.88 7.23
CA LEU A 227 9.36 9.78 7.60
C LEU A 227 10.79 10.25 7.86
N SER A 228 11.25 11.31 7.18
CA SER A 228 12.60 11.86 7.35
C SER A 228 12.89 12.43 8.74
N ALA A 229 11.84 12.71 9.52
CA ALA A 229 11.96 13.20 10.90
C ALA A 229 12.22 12.09 11.93
N TYR A 230 12.14 10.81 11.54
CA TYR A 230 12.28 9.67 12.44
C TYR A 230 13.62 8.94 12.22
N PRO A 231 14.28 8.51 13.31
CA PRO A 231 15.58 7.84 13.20
C PRO A 231 15.49 6.39 12.71
N ASP A 232 14.40 5.69 13.05
CA ASP A 232 14.22 4.26 12.84
C ASP A 232 12.73 3.86 12.73
N THR A 233 12.50 2.60 12.41
CA THR A 233 11.15 2.04 12.24
C THR A 233 10.33 2.08 13.53
N ASP A 234 10.93 1.80 14.69
CA ASP A 234 10.22 1.78 15.97
C ASP A 234 9.68 3.16 16.33
N ALA A 235 10.44 4.22 16.06
CA ALA A 235 10.00 5.60 16.30
C ALA A 235 8.79 5.99 15.43
N VAL A 236 8.77 5.57 14.15
CA VAL A 236 7.61 5.80 13.27
C VAL A 236 6.38 5.05 13.77
N LEU A 237 6.54 3.75 14.06
CA LEU A 237 5.41 2.91 14.50
C LEU A 237 4.86 3.35 15.85
N ALA A 238 5.70 3.82 16.76
CA ALA A 238 5.26 4.40 18.03
C ALA A 238 4.47 5.70 17.82
N ALA A 239 4.93 6.58 16.93
CA ALA A 239 4.20 7.81 16.63
C ALA A 239 2.84 7.55 15.94
N ALA A 240 2.77 6.53 15.08
CA ALA A 240 1.54 6.14 14.38
C ALA A 240 0.58 5.28 15.21
N ALA A 241 0.94 4.88 16.44
CA ALA A 241 0.10 4.02 17.27
C ALA A 241 -1.16 4.72 17.78
N ASP A 242 -1.05 6.02 18.12
CA ASP A 242 -2.10 6.78 18.80
C ASP A 242 -2.96 7.62 17.83
N ALA A 243 -2.40 8.00 16.69
CA ALA A 243 -3.08 8.80 15.66
C ALA A 243 -2.34 8.73 14.32
N PRO A 244 -3.02 8.92 13.19
CA PRO A 244 -2.37 9.06 11.89
C PRO A 244 -1.41 10.25 11.89
N VAL A 245 -0.16 10.03 11.47
CA VAL A 245 0.90 11.07 11.50
C VAL A 245 0.94 11.93 10.24
N GLY A 246 0.28 11.51 9.16
CA GLY A 246 0.29 12.15 7.83
C GLY A 246 -1.06 12.72 7.39
N MET A 247 -1.93 13.15 8.29
CA MET A 247 -3.26 13.68 7.93
C MET A 247 -3.16 15.07 7.31
N GLU A 248 -3.12 15.14 5.97
CA GLU A 248 -3.55 16.31 5.21
C GLU A 248 -4.70 15.92 4.27
N THR A 249 -5.88 16.46 4.51
CA THR A 249 -6.96 16.43 3.52
C THR A 249 -6.63 17.48 2.45
N SER A 250 -6.20 17.04 1.26
CA SER A 250 -6.07 17.94 0.11
C SER A 250 -7.45 18.47 -0.27
N SER A 251 -7.67 19.76 -0.09
CA SER A 251 -8.82 20.50 -0.59
C SER A 251 -8.64 20.81 -2.08
#